data_635d75954f596b0bf22a4f98d85fedd8
#
_entry.id   635d75954f596b0bf22a4f98d85fedd8
#
_cell.length_a   1.000
_cell.length_b   1.000
_cell.length_c   1.000
_cell.angle_alpha   90.00
_cell.angle_beta   90.00
_cell.angle_gamma   90.00
#
_symmetry.space_group_name_H-M   'P 1'
#
loop_
_entity.id
_entity.type
_entity.pdbx_description
1 polymer ?
#
loop_
_entity_poly.entity_id
_entity_poly.type
_entity_poly.pdbx_seq_one_letter_code
_entity_poly.pdbx_strand_id
1 'polypeptide(L)'
;MNIRLEQPQDYCEVENLTREAFWNVYRPGCTKHYVLNQYRTNPDFIPELDFVMEDDGEYQSSDNRIIGHVMFSKAVIILDDGNSFPSWTFGPISIHPDYKRKGYGLKLLQYALDKAKEMGIGLLQMEGSIEFYRHAGFDLASKMKIHYHAEPRESEVPYFLAQELIPGYWGNREGTYCPPKGYFVADENPEAFEAYEATFPQKEKLFQEGQLPQFCQSCGMPLTKNEDCGTNADGSINFDYCKYCYAGGKFLQECTMDGMIEHCAQFFDF
;
A
#
# COMPACT_ATOMS: atom_id res chain seq x y z
N MET A 1 6.52 5.84 25.38
CA MET A 1 5.87 5.84 24.03
C MET A 1 4.48 6.39 24.18
N ASN A 2 4.21 7.54 23.60
CA ASN A 2 2.92 8.19 23.57
C ASN A 2 2.24 7.95 22.21
N ILE A 3 0.92 7.72 22.18
CA ILE A 3 0.13 7.61 20.95
C ILE A 3 -0.94 8.71 21.01
N ARG A 4 -1.00 9.54 19.97
CA ARG A 4 -1.96 10.63 19.84
C ARG A 4 -2.42 10.78 18.39
N LEU A 5 -3.43 11.59 18.17
CA LEU A 5 -3.85 11.97 16.81
C LEU A 5 -2.73 12.76 16.10
N GLU A 6 -2.59 12.52 14.81
CA GLU A 6 -1.75 13.33 13.92
C GLU A 6 -2.23 14.78 13.91
N GLN A 7 -1.32 15.71 13.82
CA GLN A 7 -1.58 17.14 13.72
C GLN A 7 -0.92 17.72 12.47
N PRO A 8 -1.38 18.85 11.93
CA PRO A 8 -0.81 19.41 10.69
C PRO A 8 0.71 19.64 10.73
N GLN A 9 1.28 19.94 11.91
CA GLN A 9 2.74 20.09 12.06
C GLN A 9 3.51 18.78 11.94
N ASP A 10 2.85 17.63 12.05
CA ASP A 10 3.46 16.31 11.97
C ASP A 10 3.56 15.79 10.52
N TYR A 11 2.81 16.38 9.59
CA TYR A 11 2.61 15.85 8.23
C TYR A 11 3.93 15.54 7.51
N CYS A 12 4.87 16.47 7.50
CA CYS A 12 6.16 16.27 6.81
C CYS A 12 6.98 15.13 7.46
N GLU A 13 6.97 15.04 8.81
CA GLU A 13 7.69 13.99 9.53
C GLU A 13 7.06 12.63 9.27
N VAL A 14 5.72 12.53 9.27
CA VAL A 14 4.97 11.30 9.01
C VAL A 14 5.11 10.83 7.56
N GLU A 15 5.09 11.75 6.60
CA GLU A 15 5.34 11.43 5.19
C GLU A 15 6.75 10.86 5.00
N ASN A 16 7.75 11.50 5.61
CA ASN A 16 9.12 11.01 5.56
C ASN A 16 9.27 9.65 6.26
N LEU A 17 8.68 9.48 7.45
CA LEU A 17 8.62 8.20 8.17
C LEU A 17 8.03 7.09 7.29
N THR A 18 6.91 7.37 6.64
CA THR A 18 6.24 6.39 5.76
C THR A 18 7.10 6.06 4.56
N ARG A 19 7.72 7.06 3.94
CA ARG A 19 8.65 6.85 2.83
C ARG A 19 9.82 5.96 3.25
N GLU A 20 10.46 6.25 4.38
CA GLU A 20 11.58 5.44 4.93
C GLU A 20 11.16 4.02 5.28
N ALA A 21 9.98 3.85 5.90
CA ALA A 21 9.48 2.55 6.32
C ALA A 21 9.19 1.60 5.15
N PHE A 22 8.79 2.14 3.99
CA PHE A 22 8.36 1.37 2.83
C PHE A 22 9.27 1.47 1.61
N TRP A 23 10.41 2.19 1.71
CA TRP A 23 11.32 2.33 0.58
C TRP A 23 11.87 0.98 0.11
N ASN A 24 11.65 0.66 -1.15
CA ASN A 24 12.03 -0.62 -1.78
C ASN A 24 11.42 -1.88 -1.10
N VAL A 25 10.30 -1.77 -0.38
CA VAL A 25 9.71 -2.94 0.30
C VAL A 25 8.84 -3.74 -0.65
N TYR A 26 7.85 -3.12 -1.29
CA TYR A 26 6.90 -3.81 -2.17
C TYR A 26 7.20 -3.62 -3.66
N ARG A 27 7.88 -2.54 -3.98
CA ARG A 27 8.29 -2.14 -5.34
C ARG A 27 9.53 -1.25 -5.24
N PRO A 28 10.28 -1.05 -6.31
CA PRO A 28 11.32 -0.03 -6.32
C PRO A 28 10.77 1.34 -5.98
N GLY A 29 11.36 2.01 -4.98
CA GLY A 29 10.85 3.25 -4.42
C GLY A 29 9.71 3.06 -3.43
N CYS A 30 8.86 4.09 -3.28
CA CYS A 30 7.70 4.10 -2.40
C CYS A 30 6.62 5.05 -2.94
N THR A 31 5.35 4.66 -2.91
CA THR A 31 4.21 5.54 -3.23
C THR A 31 3.34 5.84 -2.01
N LYS A 32 3.54 5.11 -0.91
CA LYS A 32 2.66 5.17 0.27
C LYS A 32 2.63 6.54 0.96
N HIS A 33 3.74 7.28 0.97
CA HIS A 33 3.81 8.63 1.53
C HIS A 33 3.02 9.65 0.69
N TYR A 34 2.93 9.47 -0.63
CA TYR A 34 2.08 10.28 -1.49
C TYR A 34 0.59 9.95 -1.28
N VAL A 35 0.25 8.68 -1.19
CA VAL A 35 -1.11 8.25 -0.81
C VAL A 35 -1.52 8.92 0.49
N LEU A 36 -0.69 8.86 1.53
CA LEU A 36 -0.95 9.49 2.82
C LEU A 36 -1.17 11.01 2.69
N ASN A 37 -0.30 11.71 1.96
CA ASN A 37 -0.43 13.16 1.70
C ASN A 37 -1.79 13.49 1.07
N GLN A 38 -2.18 12.77 0.02
CA GLN A 38 -3.43 13.00 -0.69
C GLN A 38 -4.67 12.59 0.13
N TYR A 39 -4.52 11.59 0.98
CA TYR A 39 -5.64 11.05 1.75
C TYR A 39 -6.20 12.01 2.79
N ARG A 40 -5.40 12.90 3.36
CA ARG A 40 -5.84 13.88 4.38
C ARG A 40 -6.94 14.82 3.88
N THR A 41 -7.12 14.96 2.57
CA THR A 41 -8.21 15.73 1.95
C THR A 41 -9.29 14.86 1.31
N ASN A 42 -9.16 13.54 1.40
CA ASN A 42 -10.10 12.59 0.83
C ASN A 42 -11.34 12.46 1.73
N PRO A 43 -12.58 12.40 1.18
CA PRO A 43 -13.81 12.26 1.96
C PRO A 43 -13.93 10.91 2.71
N ASP A 44 -13.15 9.91 2.32
CA ASP A 44 -13.12 8.61 2.98
C ASP A 44 -12.12 8.56 4.16
N PHE A 45 -11.29 9.59 4.33
CA PHE A 45 -10.37 9.71 5.45
C PHE A 45 -11.09 9.81 6.79
N ILE A 46 -10.51 9.22 7.83
CA ILE A 46 -11.06 9.24 9.19
C ILE A 46 -10.03 9.89 10.14
N PRO A 47 -10.06 11.22 10.27
CA PRO A 47 -9.06 11.94 11.07
C PRO A 47 -9.06 11.55 12.56
N GLU A 48 -10.17 11.02 13.07
CA GLU A 48 -10.28 10.50 14.44
C GLU A 48 -9.53 9.18 14.65
N LEU A 49 -9.08 8.55 13.56
CA LEU A 49 -8.30 7.30 13.57
C LEU A 49 -6.96 7.44 12.83
N ASP A 50 -6.44 8.65 12.81
CA ASP A 50 -5.13 8.97 12.25
C ASP A 50 -4.15 9.22 13.40
N PHE A 51 -3.32 8.20 13.71
CA PHE A 51 -2.50 8.19 14.91
C PHE A 51 -1.00 8.19 14.62
N VAL A 52 -0.29 8.97 15.40
CA VAL A 52 1.18 8.93 15.50
C VAL A 52 1.62 8.32 16.82
N MET A 53 2.76 7.63 16.79
CA MET A 53 3.45 7.14 17.97
C MET A 53 4.75 7.92 18.14
N GLU A 54 4.93 8.53 19.30
CA GLU A 54 6.10 9.32 19.66
C GLU A 54 7.10 8.51 20.51
N ASP A 55 8.38 8.75 20.27
CA ASP A 55 9.43 8.32 21.19
C ASP A 55 9.39 9.22 22.44
N ASP A 56 9.49 8.61 23.61
CA ASP A 56 9.55 9.31 24.90
C ASP A 56 10.99 9.57 25.38
N GLY A 57 11.97 9.40 24.49
CA GLY A 57 13.38 9.62 24.77
C GLY A 57 14.11 8.41 25.37
N GLU A 58 13.48 7.26 25.42
CA GLU A 58 14.12 6.01 25.89
C GLU A 58 15.27 5.56 24.94
N TYR A 59 15.19 5.97 23.67
CA TYR A 59 16.19 5.68 22.64
C TYR A 59 16.71 6.99 22.04
N GLN A 60 17.76 7.56 22.59
CA GLN A 60 18.39 8.84 22.20
C GLN A 60 19.11 8.81 20.82
N SER A 61 18.70 7.99 19.86
CA SER A 61 19.45 7.77 18.64
C SER A 61 18.93 8.46 17.36
N SER A 62 17.79 9.14 17.40
CA SER A 62 17.28 9.85 16.22
C SER A 62 16.70 11.21 16.58
N ASP A 63 16.88 12.19 15.68
CA ASP A 63 16.21 13.50 15.75
C ASP A 63 14.69 13.40 15.50
N ASN A 64 14.20 12.20 15.15
CA ASN A 64 12.81 11.93 14.85
C ASN A 64 12.02 11.69 16.12
N ARG A 65 11.04 12.53 16.38
CA ARG A 65 10.10 12.41 17.49
C ARG A 65 9.03 11.35 17.18
N ILE A 66 8.57 11.24 15.94
CA ILE A 66 7.54 10.30 15.49
C ILE A 66 8.19 9.04 14.95
N ILE A 67 7.87 7.91 15.57
CA ILE A 67 8.43 6.59 15.24
C ILE A 67 7.42 5.63 14.64
N GLY A 68 6.15 5.98 14.64
CA GLY A 68 5.08 5.18 14.07
C GLY A 68 3.89 6.03 13.65
N HIS A 69 3.17 5.53 12.66
CA HIS A 69 1.95 6.16 12.15
C HIS A 69 0.99 5.11 11.59
N VAL A 70 -0.32 5.34 11.73
CA VAL A 70 -1.38 4.57 11.07
C VAL A 70 -2.57 5.46 10.78
N MET A 71 -3.13 5.35 9.56
CA MET A 71 -4.38 6.02 9.19
C MET A 71 -5.47 5.01 8.81
N PHE A 72 -6.73 5.43 8.97
CA PHE A 72 -7.91 4.65 8.60
C PHE A 72 -8.74 5.34 7.53
N SER A 73 -9.47 4.54 6.78
CA SER A 73 -10.34 4.98 5.70
C SER A 73 -11.65 4.22 5.69
N LYS A 74 -12.70 4.88 5.24
CA LYS A 74 -13.96 4.21 4.87
C LYS A 74 -13.73 3.34 3.65
N ALA A 75 -14.40 2.20 3.62
CA ALA A 75 -14.42 1.27 2.51
C ALA A 75 -15.83 0.68 2.36
N VAL A 76 -16.02 -0.11 1.32
CA VAL A 76 -17.30 -0.80 1.08
C VAL A 76 -17.07 -2.23 0.64
N ILE A 77 -18.04 -3.09 0.99
CA ILE A 77 -18.18 -4.41 0.42
C ILE A 77 -19.46 -4.41 -0.41
N ILE A 78 -19.38 -4.83 -1.65
CA ILE A 78 -20.56 -5.04 -2.50
C ILE A 78 -21.04 -6.47 -2.22
N LEU A 79 -22.23 -6.57 -1.64
CA LEU A 79 -22.88 -7.85 -1.33
C LEU A 79 -23.37 -8.54 -2.61
N ASP A 80 -23.58 -9.84 -2.55
CA ASP A 80 -24.07 -10.63 -3.68
C ASP A 80 -25.47 -10.26 -4.15
N ASP A 81 -26.24 -9.60 -3.30
CA ASP A 81 -27.56 -9.02 -3.66
C ASP A 81 -27.45 -7.66 -4.33
N GLY A 82 -26.22 -7.15 -4.54
CA GLY A 82 -25.93 -5.84 -5.15
C GLY A 82 -25.97 -4.65 -4.19
N ASN A 83 -26.30 -4.85 -2.93
CA ASN A 83 -26.27 -3.79 -1.93
C ASN A 83 -24.86 -3.48 -1.47
N SER A 84 -24.63 -2.22 -1.08
CA SER A 84 -23.37 -1.82 -0.44
C SER A 84 -23.45 -2.04 1.07
N PHE A 85 -22.41 -2.64 1.63
CA PHE A 85 -22.25 -2.80 3.07
C PHE A 85 -21.05 -1.94 3.54
N PRO A 86 -21.25 -1.06 4.54
CA PRO A 86 -20.17 -0.22 5.05
C PRO A 86 -19.09 -1.07 5.71
N SER A 87 -17.86 -0.81 5.35
CA SER A 87 -16.68 -1.42 5.94
C SER A 87 -15.57 -0.38 6.05
N TRP A 88 -14.43 -0.78 6.58
CA TRP A 88 -13.30 0.11 6.78
C TRP A 88 -12.01 -0.61 6.47
N THR A 89 -11.00 0.18 6.14
CA THR A 89 -9.62 -0.30 5.97
C THR A 89 -8.66 0.61 6.71
N PHE A 90 -7.42 0.19 6.87
CA PHE A 90 -6.35 1.03 7.36
C PHE A 90 -5.07 0.80 6.55
N GLY A 91 -4.24 1.80 6.52
CA GLY A 91 -2.94 1.80 5.87
C GLY A 91 -2.68 3.13 5.17
N PRO A 92 -1.39 3.46 5.01
CA PRO A 92 -0.24 2.69 5.52
C PRO A 92 -0.17 2.67 7.05
N ILE A 93 0.41 1.57 7.60
CA ILE A 93 0.91 1.55 8.97
C ILE A 93 2.43 1.52 8.90
N SER A 94 3.08 2.51 9.46
CA SER A 94 4.52 2.75 9.37
C SER A 94 5.18 2.67 10.73
N ILE A 95 6.36 2.03 10.80
CA ILE A 95 7.25 2.10 11.95
C ILE A 95 8.64 2.43 11.41
N HIS A 96 9.28 3.42 12.03
CA HIS A 96 10.64 3.84 11.67
C HIS A 96 11.59 2.64 11.62
N PRO A 97 12.47 2.52 10.62
CA PRO A 97 13.34 1.36 10.46
C PRO A 97 14.09 0.93 11.71
N ASP A 98 14.63 1.87 12.48
CA ASP A 98 15.39 1.61 13.72
C ASP A 98 14.53 1.06 14.87
N TYR A 99 13.20 1.18 14.75
CA TYR A 99 12.24 0.74 15.76
C TYR A 99 11.47 -0.52 15.35
N LYS A 100 11.72 -1.06 14.14
CA LYS A 100 11.09 -2.29 13.66
C LYS A 100 11.46 -3.50 14.53
N ARG A 101 10.58 -4.49 14.56
CA ARG A 101 10.72 -5.76 15.30
C ARG A 101 10.87 -5.64 16.83
N LYS A 102 10.43 -4.51 17.40
CA LYS A 102 10.43 -4.25 18.85
C LYS A 102 9.01 -4.23 19.46
N GLY A 103 7.99 -4.65 18.70
CA GLY A 103 6.59 -4.72 19.15
C GLY A 103 5.79 -3.42 18.97
N TYR A 104 6.41 -2.32 18.56
CA TYR A 104 5.74 -1.03 18.44
C TYR A 104 4.61 -1.01 17.40
N GLY A 105 4.78 -1.69 16.27
CA GLY A 105 3.74 -1.81 15.25
C GLY A 105 2.47 -2.49 15.78
N LEU A 106 2.61 -3.56 16.55
CA LEU A 106 1.47 -4.24 17.17
C LEU A 106 0.81 -3.37 18.22
N LYS A 107 1.60 -2.66 19.05
CA LYS A 107 1.08 -1.74 20.07
C LYS A 107 0.28 -0.59 19.46
N LEU A 108 0.81 0.03 18.39
CA LEU A 108 0.12 1.10 17.66
C LEU A 108 -1.17 0.59 17.02
N LEU A 109 -1.11 -0.57 16.34
CA LEU A 109 -2.27 -1.16 15.71
C LEU A 109 -3.36 -1.51 16.72
N GLN A 110 -3.03 -2.17 17.83
CA GLN A 110 -3.99 -2.49 18.88
C GLN A 110 -4.69 -1.28 19.46
N TYR A 111 -3.91 -0.22 19.77
CA TYR A 111 -4.49 1.05 20.23
C TYR A 111 -5.50 1.61 19.22
N ALA A 112 -5.14 1.63 17.93
CA ALA A 112 -6.00 2.14 16.87
C ALA A 112 -7.26 1.28 16.67
N LEU A 113 -7.14 -0.06 16.75
CA LEU A 113 -8.28 -0.99 16.69
C LEU A 113 -9.26 -0.80 17.85
N ASP A 114 -8.76 -0.57 19.07
CA ASP A 114 -9.60 -0.28 20.22
C ASP A 114 -10.38 1.03 20.02
N LYS A 115 -9.73 2.07 19.50
CA LYS A 115 -10.39 3.34 19.14
C LYS A 115 -11.41 3.19 18.02
N ALA A 116 -11.09 2.42 16.99
CA ALA A 116 -12.02 2.10 15.91
C ALA A 116 -13.27 1.38 16.44
N LYS A 117 -13.10 0.42 17.34
CA LYS A 117 -14.19 -0.29 17.99
C LYS A 117 -15.05 0.64 18.88
N GLU A 118 -14.44 1.55 19.64
CA GLU A 118 -15.14 2.57 20.44
C GLU A 118 -16.02 3.47 19.57
N MET A 119 -15.60 3.75 18.31
CA MET A 119 -16.36 4.51 17.31
C MET A 119 -17.45 3.70 16.62
N GLY A 120 -17.59 2.41 16.94
CA GLY A 120 -18.60 1.54 16.32
C GLY A 120 -18.18 0.92 14.99
N ILE A 121 -16.91 0.98 14.62
CA ILE A 121 -16.38 0.26 13.47
C ILE A 121 -16.43 -1.23 13.75
N GLY A 122 -17.24 -1.97 12.97
CA GLY A 122 -17.50 -3.38 13.23
C GLY A 122 -16.67 -4.34 12.40
N LEU A 123 -16.18 -3.92 11.24
CA LEU A 123 -15.50 -4.78 10.28
C LEU A 123 -14.37 -4.03 9.59
N LEU A 124 -13.18 -4.62 9.56
CA LEU A 124 -12.00 -4.11 8.85
C LEU A 124 -11.49 -5.13 7.84
N GLN A 125 -11.07 -4.63 6.67
CA GLN A 125 -10.28 -5.37 5.69
C GLN A 125 -8.98 -4.64 5.42
N MET A 126 -7.94 -5.41 5.07
CA MET A 126 -6.65 -4.83 4.73
C MET A 126 -5.78 -5.81 3.94
N GLU A 127 -4.75 -5.29 3.31
CA GLU A 127 -3.74 -6.08 2.62
C GLU A 127 -2.44 -6.10 3.44
N GLY A 128 -1.93 -7.31 3.71
CA GLY A 128 -0.68 -7.44 4.44
C GLY A 128 -0.32 -8.89 4.81
N SER A 129 0.79 -9.04 5.51
CA SER A 129 1.28 -10.36 5.93
C SER A 129 0.49 -10.91 7.11
N ILE A 130 -0.15 -12.06 6.92
CA ILE A 130 -0.86 -12.76 7.99
C ILE A 130 0.04 -13.05 9.20
N GLU A 131 1.34 -13.24 8.99
CA GLU A 131 2.30 -13.51 10.07
C GLU A 131 2.38 -12.37 11.11
N PHE A 132 2.18 -11.15 10.67
CA PHE A 132 2.11 -10.01 11.58
C PHE A 132 0.67 -9.78 12.09
N TYR A 133 -0.30 -9.70 11.19
CA TYR A 133 -1.65 -9.23 11.52
C TYR A 133 -2.48 -10.25 12.31
N ARG A 134 -2.15 -11.54 12.27
CA ARG A 134 -2.79 -12.55 13.15
C ARG A 134 -2.64 -12.21 14.64
N HIS A 135 -1.53 -11.57 15.02
CA HIS A 135 -1.31 -11.14 16.42
C HIS A 135 -2.22 -9.99 16.86
N ALA A 136 -2.84 -9.29 15.91
CA ALA A 136 -3.87 -8.29 16.15
C ALA A 136 -5.30 -8.81 15.96
N GLY A 137 -5.47 -10.10 15.63
CA GLY A 137 -6.78 -10.75 15.49
C GLY A 137 -7.30 -10.85 14.06
N PHE A 138 -6.52 -10.50 13.05
CA PHE A 138 -6.88 -10.67 11.65
C PHE A 138 -6.71 -12.13 11.19
N ASP A 139 -7.56 -12.53 10.27
CA ASP A 139 -7.46 -13.82 9.56
C ASP A 139 -7.75 -13.58 8.06
N LEU A 140 -7.59 -14.63 7.24
CA LEU A 140 -7.91 -14.58 5.82
C LEU A 140 -9.37 -14.14 5.61
N ALA A 141 -9.59 -13.14 4.78
CA ALA A 141 -10.92 -12.60 4.50
C ALA A 141 -11.87 -13.64 3.86
N SER A 142 -11.30 -14.60 3.14
CA SER A 142 -12.02 -15.74 2.55
C SER A 142 -12.78 -16.59 3.59
N LYS A 143 -12.27 -16.70 4.83
CA LYS A 143 -12.96 -17.39 5.92
C LYS A 143 -14.27 -16.73 6.35
N MET A 144 -14.39 -15.44 6.05
CA MET A 144 -15.59 -14.63 6.28
C MET A 144 -16.43 -14.46 5.00
N LYS A 145 -16.10 -15.17 3.92
CA LYS A 145 -16.72 -15.03 2.59
C LYS A 145 -16.63 -13.60 2.05
N ILE A 146 -15.52 -12.94 2.31
CA ILE A 146 -15.20 -11.62 1.74
C ILE A 146 -14.16 -11.86 0.67
N HIS A 147 -14.51 -11.52 -0.59
CA HIS A 147 -13.68 -11.73 -1.77
C HIS A 147 -12.95 -10.44 -2.14
N TYR A 148 -11.78 -10.57 -2.74
CA TYR A 148 -11.02 -9.42 -3.22
C TYR A 148 -11.41 -9.09 -4.68
N HIS A 149 -11.64 -7.81 -5.00
CA HIS A 149 -12.22 -7.38 -6.26
C HIS A 149 -11.41 -7.76 -7.52
N ALA A 150 -10.10 -7.87 -7.39
CA ALA A 150 -9.20 -8.11 -8.54
C ALA A 150 -8.86 -9.60 -8.73
N GLU A 151 -9.44 -10.49 -7.93
CA GLU A 151 -9.14 -11.92 -7.96
C GLU A 151 -10.39 -12.75 -8.22
N PRO A 152 -10.26 -13.92 -8.86
CA PRO A 152 -11.36 -14.87 -8.95
C PRO A 152 -11.93 -15.21 -7.57
N ARG A 153 -13.25 -15.37 -7.47
CA ARG A 153 -13.93 -15.61 -6.17
C ARG A 153 -13.44 -16.84 -5.42
N GLU A 154 -13.04 -17.85 -6.15
CA GLU A 154 -12.56 -19.12 -5.61
C GLU A 154 -11.10 -19.07 -5.17
N SER A 155 -10.41 -17.97 -5.50
CA SER A 155 -8.99 -17.80 -5.15
C SER A 155 -8.85 -17.50 -3.68
N GLU A 156 -7.93 -18.21 -3.02
CA GLU A 156 -7.42 -17.78 -1.72
C GLU A 156 -6.39 -16.69 -1.92
N VAL A 157 -6.67 -15.50 -1.38
CA VAL A 157 -5.78 -14.32 -1.46
C VAL A 157 -5.03 -14.20 -0.14
N PRO A 158 -3.79 -14.71 -0.02
CA PRO A 158 -3.11 -14.89 1.27
C PRO A 158 -2.70 -13.57 1.95
N TYR A 159 -2.72 -12.47 1.21
CA TYR A 159 -2.43 -11.13 1.72
C TYR A 159 -3.69 -10.32 2.02
N PHE A 160 -4.89 -10.82 1.68
CA PHE A 160 -6.15 -10.13 1.96
C PHE A 160 -6.78 -10.65 3.25
N LEU A 161 -6.83 -9.77 4.24
CA LEU A 161 -7.19 -10.11 5.62
C LEU A 161 -8.40 -9.31 6.07
N ALA A 162 -9.17 -9.90 6.99
CA ALA A 162 -10.32 -9.24 7.62
C ALA A 162 -10.37 -9.53 9.13
N GLN A 163 -11.00 -8.61 9.85
CA GLN A 163 -11.32 -8.77 11.27
C GLN A 163 -12.66 -8.13 11.59
N GLU A 164 -13.50 -8.90 12.27
CA GLU A 164 -14.72 -8.38 12.89
C GLU A 164 -14.39 -7.86 14.29
N LEU A 165 -14.47 -6.54 14.46
CA LEU A 165 -14.20 -5.89 15.76
C LEU A 165 -15.39 -5.98 16.71
N ILE A 166 -16.61 -5.99 16.17
CA ILE A 166 -17.85 -6.13 16.93
C ILE A 166 -18.48 -7.45 16.53
N PRO A 167 -18.54 -8.43 17.43
CA PRO A 167 -19.08 -9.76 17.12
C PRO A 167 -20.49 -9.72 16.52
N GLY A 168 -20.68 -10.40 15.39
CA GLY A 168 -21.95 -10.47 14.68
C GLY A 168 -22.23 -9.28 13.74
N TYR A 169 -21.32 -8.32 13.62
CA TYR A 169 -21.47 -7.16 12.74
C TYR A 169 -21.59 -7.57 11.27
N TRP A 170 -20.70 -8.45 10.81
CA TRP A 170 -20.74 -9.00 9.45
C TRP A 170 -21.83 -10.05 9.28
N GLY A 171 -22.00 -10.92 10.28
CA GLY A 171 -22.94 -12.03 10.24
C GLY A 171 -22.58 -13.07 9.17
N ASN A 172 -23.62 -13.61 8.49
CA ASN A 172 -23.45 -14.62 7.43
C ASN A 172 -23.51 -14.04 6.02
N ARG A 173 -23.05 -12.80 5.83
CA ARG A 173 -23.05 -12.15 4.52
C ARG A 173 -21.91 -12.68 3.66
N GLU A 174 -22.07 -12.44 2.36
CA GLU A 174 -21.03 -12.70 1.38
C GLU A 174 -20.94 -11.52 0.42
N GLY A 175 -19.73 -11.15 -0.02
CA GLY A 175 -19.57 -10.00 -0.89
C GLY A 175 -18.11 -9.76 -1.31
N THR A 176 -17.93 -8.77 -2.16
CA THR A 176 -16.65 -8.39 -2.74
C THR A 176 -16.17 -7.06 -2.19
N TYR A 177 -15.01 -7.04 -1.58
CA TYR A 177 -14.34 -5.84 -1.12
C TYR A 177 -13.69 -5.11 -2.29
N CYS A 178 -13.93 -3.80 -2.35
CA CYS A 178 -13.26 -2.90 -3.29
C CYS A 178 -12.43 -1.89 -2.50
N PRO A 179 -11.11 -1.85 -2.69
CA PRO A 179 -10.27 -0.84 -2.06
C PRO A 179 -10.72 0.57 -2.40
N PRO A 180 -10.64 1.52 -1.47
CA PRO A 180 -10.96 2.91 -1.75
C PRO A 180 -10.05 3.48 -2.84
N LYS A 181 -10.63 4.25 -3.78
CA LYS A 181 -9.90 4.81 -4.94
C LYS A 181 -8.69 5.66 -4.55
N GLY A 182 -8.77 6.34 -3.40
CA GLY A 182 -7.66 7.15 -2.90
C GLY A 182 -6.33 6.41 -2.70
N TYR A 183 -6.34 5.07 -2.65
CA TYR A 183 -5.10 4.28 -2.56
C TYR A 183 -4.34 4.17 -3.89
N PHE A 184 -4.98 4.50 -5.02
CA PHE A 184 -4.41 4.38 -6.38
C PHE A 184 -3.96 5.72 -6.97
N VAL A 185 -3.99 6.81 -6.22
CA VAL A 185 -3.70 8.18 -6.71
C VAL A 185 -2.30 8.33 -7.32
N ALA A 186 -1.32 7.55 -6.90
CA ALA A 186 0.02 7.57 -7.47
C ALA A 186 0.08 6.93 -8.86
N ASP A 187 -0.70 5.86 -9.06
CA ASP A 187 -0.78 5.16 -10.34
C ASP A 187 -1.73 5.88 -11.31
N GLU A 188 -2.77 6.57 -10.79
CA GLU A 188 -3.70 7.38 -11.58
C GLU A 188 -3.08 8.70 -12.06
N ASN A 189 -2.10 9.27 -11.32
CA ASN A 189 -1.42 10.51 -11.67
C ASN A 189 0.08 10.44 -11.40
N PRO A 190 0.83 9.69 -12.22
CA PRO A 190 2.26 9.47 -12.04
C PRO A 190 3.09 10.76 -12.13
N GLU A 191 2.71 11.72 -12.97
CA GLU A 191 3.43 12.99 -13.09
C GLU A 191 3.35 13.81 -11.79
N ALA A 192 2.18 13.87 -11.17
CA ALA A 192 2.00 14.56 -9.89
C ALA A 192 2.75 13.84 -8.76
N PHE A 193 2.77 12.50 -8.78
CA PHE A 193 3.56 11.72 -7.85
C PHE A 193 5.06 11.99 -8.02
N GLU A 194 5.60 12.00 -9.23
CA GLU A 194 7.01 12.29 -9.48
C GLU A 194 7.41 13.70 -9.04
N ALA A 195 6.57 14.69 -9.31
CA ALA A 195 6.80 16.06 -8.85
C ALA A 195 6.83 16.15 -7.31
N TYR A 196 5.97 15.40 -6.63
CA TYR A 196 5.95 15.31 -5.17
C TYR A 196 7.18 14.55 -4.63
N GLU A 197 7.52 13.39 -5.21
CA GLU A 197 8.70 12.60 -4.84
C GLU A 197 10.00 13.41 -4.98
N ALA A 198 10.09 14.29 -5.98
CA ALA A 198 11.25 15.15 -6.20
C ALA A 198 11.48 16.18 -5.08
N THR A 199 10.50 16.40 -4.19
CA THR A 199 10.66 17.27 -3.00
C THR A 199 11.42 16.59 -1.86
N PHE A 200 11.62 15.26 -1.93
CA PHE A 200 12.35 14.47 -0.95
C PHE A 200 13.83 14.27 -1.39
N PRO A 201 14.72 13.95 -0.43
CA PRO A 201 16.08 13.57 -0.77
C PRO A 201 16.09 12.38 -1.73
N GLN A 202 16.95 12.43 -2.75
CA GLN A 202 17.10 11.34 -3.70
C GLN A 202 17.57 10.06 -3.01
N LYS A 203 16.95 8.94 -3.36
CA LYS A 203 17.30 7.59 -2.88
C LYS A 203 17.28 6.62 -4.05
N GLU A 204 18.19 5.65 -4.01
CA GLU A 204 18.27 4.63 -5.04
C GLU A 204 17.05 3.70 -5.00
N LYS A 205 16.38 3.58 -6.14
CA LYS A 205 15.28 2.60 -6.32
C LYS A 205 15.90 1.28 -6.75
N LEU A 206 15.55 0.20 -6.07
CA LEU A 206 16.10 -1.14 -6.30
C LEU A 206 15.02 -2.20 -6.19
N PHE A 207 15.11 -3.24 -7.02
CA PHE A 207 14.40 -4.48 -6.75
C PHE A 207 15.03 -5.21 -5.56
N GLN A 208 14.19 -5.77 -4.71
CA GLN A 208 14.58 -6.63 -3.60
C GLN A 208 13.89 -7.99 -3.71
N GLU A 209 14.52 -9.02 -3.18
CA GLU A 209 13.94 -10.36 -3.13
C GLU A 209 12.60 -10.34 -2.37
N GLY A 210 11.58 -10.99 -2.95
CA GLY A 210 10.23 -11.06 -2.39
C GLY A 210 9.28 -9.92 -2.78
N GLN A 211 9.74 -8.94 -3.58
CA GLN A 211 8.83 -7.96 -4.18
C GLN A 211 7.94 -8.61 -5.24
N LEU A 212 6.73 -8.07 -5.39
CA LEU A 212 5.87 -8.44 -6.51
C LEU A 212 6.51 -7.99 -7.82
N PRO A 213 6.45 -8.82 -8.88
CA PRO A 213 6.98 -8.42 -10.17
C PRO A 213 6.25 -7.17 -10.67
N GLN A 214 7.02 -6.20 -11.16
CA GLN A 214 6.48 -5.12 -11.98
C GLN A 214 6.38 -5.63 -13.42
N PHE A 215 5.55 -5.00 -14.23
CA PHE A 215 5.40 -5.39 -15.63
C PHE A 215 5.75 -4.22 -16.54
N CYS A 216 6.47 -4.54 -17.61
CA CYS A 216 6.77 -3.55 -18.65
C CYS A 216 5.48 -2.97 -19.23
N GLN A 217 5.29 -1.67 -19.13
CA GLN A 217 4.07 -1.00 -19.62
C GLN A 217 3.90 -1.04 -21.15
N SER A 218 4.95 -1.44 -21.87
CA SER A 218 4.88 -1.61 -23.32
C SER A 218 4.52 -3.04 -23.74
N CYS A 219 5.23 -4.06 -23.20
CA CYS A 219 5.08 -5.44 -23.69
C CYS A 219 4.59 -6.44 -22.64
N GLY A 220 4.34 -6.02 -21.40
CA GLY A 220 3.89 -6.90 -20.32
C GLY A 220 4.96 -7.84 -19.74
N MET A 221 6.22 -7.77 -20.20
CA MET A 221 7.30 -8.59 -19.64
C MET A 221 7.45 -8.32 -18.14
N PRO A 222 7.52 -9.36 -17.28
CA PRO A 222 7.77 -9.16 -15.86
C PRO A 222 9.18 -8.60 -15.61
N LEU A 223 9.26 -7.57 -14.77
CA LEU A 223 10.47 -6.93 -14.31
C LEU A 223 10.71 -7.38 -12.86
N THR A 224 11.69 -8.23 -12.66
CA THR A 224 11.95 -8.85 -11.36
C THR A 224 13.30 -8.45 -10.75
N LYS A 225 14.16 -7.83 -11.56
CA LYS A 225 15.50 -7.37 -11.17
C LYS A 225 15.92 -6.18 -12.03
N ASN A 226 16.89 -5.43 -11.54
CA ASN A 226 17.37 -4.22 -12.22
C ASN A 226 17.82 -4.46 -13.67
N GLU A 227 18.41 -5.64 -13.96
CA GLU A 227 18.89 -6.00 -15.30
C GLU A 227 17.77 -6.25 -16.32
N ASP A 228 16.53 -6.39 -15.87
CA ASP A 228 15.36 -6.52 -16.76
C ASP A 228 14.86 -5.17 -17.25
N CYS A 229 15.19 -4.11 -16.53
CA CYS A 229 14.71 -2.77 -16.76
C CYS A 229 15.47 -2.04 -17.88
N GLY A 230 14.78 -1.11 -18.51
CA GLY A 230 15.35 -0.14 -19.42
C GLY A 230 16.17 0.95 -18.71
N THR A 231 16.66 1.92 -19.50
CA THR A 231 17.44 3.04 -18.96
C THR A 231 16.91 4.37 -19.46
N ASN A 232 16.93 5.37 -18.61
CA ASN A 232 16.66 6.76 -18.94
C ASN A 232 17.82 7.41 -19.68
N ALA A 233 17.64 8.62 -20.19
CA ALA A 233 18.67 9.36 -20.93
C ALA A 233 19.93 9.67 -20.11
N ASP A 234 19.79 9.79 -18.80
CA ASP A 234 20.87 10.01 -17.83
C ASP A 234 21.57 8.71 -17.36
N GLY A 235 21.13 7.56 -17.87
CA GLY A 235 21.65 6.25 -17.51
C GLY A 235 21.01 5.63 -16.27
N SER A 236 20.10 6.30 -15.59
CA SER A 236 19.34 5.73 -14.47
C SER A 236 18.39 4.64 -14.94
N ILE A 237 18.02 3.72 -14.02
CA ILE A 237 17.11 2.61 -14.31
C ILE A 237 15.69 3.16 -14.51
N ASN A 238 15.04 2.68 -15.57
CA ASN A 238 13.62 2.91 -15.82
C ASN A 238 12.83 1.67 -15.39
N PHE A 239 12.01 1.77 -14.36
CA PHE A 239 11.24 0.67 -13.80
C PHE A 239 9.89 0.44 -14.47
N ASP A 240 9.50 1.28 -15.43
CA ASP A 240 8.23 1.17 -16.17
C ASP A 240 8.37 0.34 -17.44
N TYR A 241 9.58 0.27 -18.01
CA TYR A 241 9.83 -0.41 -19.27
C TYR A 241 11.02 -1.38 -19.18
N CYS A 242 10.91 -2.50 -19.89
CA CYS A 242 12.02 -3.44 -20.01
C CYS A 242 13.12 -2.92 -20.95
N LYS A 243 14.32 -3.46 -20.79
CA LYS A 243 15.49 -3.15 -21.64
C LYS A 243 15.29 -3.43 -23.13
N TYR A 244 14.31 -4.25 -23.51
CA TYR A 244 13.99 -4.56 -24.90
C TYR A 244 13.01 -3.55 -25.53
N CYS A 245 12.27 -2.83 -24.69
CA CYS A 245 11.34 -1.81 -25.15
C CYS A 245 11.91 -0.41 -25.06
N TYR A 246 12.77 -0.14 -24.04
CA TYR A 246 13.21 1.23 -23.72
C TYR A 246 14.67 1.24 -23.26
N ALA A 247 15.50 2.08 -23.87
CA ALA A 247 16.88 2.29 -23.47
C ALA A 247 17.38 3.69 -23.86
N GLY A 248 18.24 4.28 -23.00
CA GLY A 248 18.82 5.59 -23.25
C GLY A 248 17.78 6.72 -23.41
N GLY A 249 16.64 6.61 -22.73
CA GLY A 249 15.58 7.61 -22.77
C GLY A 249 14.67 7.51 -24.00
N LYS A 250 14.68 6.40 -24.73
CA LYS A 250 13.91 6.23 -25.98
C LYS A 250 13.31 4.84 -26.09
N PHE A 251 12.13 4.76 -26.68
CA PHE A 251 11.60 3.49 -27.17
C PHE A 251 12.46 2.94 -28.31
N LEU A 252 12.78 1.66 -28.24
CA LEU A 252 13.64 0.98 -29.21
C LEU A 252 12.89 0.55 -30.49
N GLN A 253 11.57 0.53 -30.41
CA GLN A 253 10.70 0.16 -31.53
C GLN A 253 9.51 1.12 -31.59
N GLU A 254 9.17 1.53 -32.80
CA GLU A 254 7.91 2.21 -33.09
C GLU A 254 6.91 1.14 -33.57
N CYS A 255 5.92 0.84 -32.78
CA CYS A 255 4.83 -0.06 -33.17
C CYS A 255 3.50 0.47 -32.63
N THR A 256 2.42 0.08 -33.29
CA THR A 256 1.06 0.31 -32.78
C THR A 256 0.77 -0.65 -31.63
N MET A 257 -0.26 -0.35 -30.83
CA MET A 257 -0.71 -1.25 -29.75
C MET A 257 -1.04 -2.65 -30.29
N ASP A 258 -1.76 -2.73 -31.42
CA ASP A 258 -2.10 -4.01 -32.06
C ASP A 258 -0.86 -4.79 -32.49
N GLY A 259 0.13 -4.12 -33.07
CA GLY A 259 1.40 -4.75 -33.44
C GLY A 259 2.20 -5.25 -32.23
N MET A 260 2.14 -4.54 -31.09
CA MET A 260 2.77 -5.00 -29.85
C MET A 260 2.02 -6.21 -29.28
N ILE A 261 0.69 -6.21 -29.29
CA ILE A 261 -0.13 -7.35 -28.86
C ILE A 261 0.19 -8.59 -29.68
N GLU A 262 0.23 -8.48 -31.03
CA GLU A 262 0.59 -9.59 -31.90
C GLU A 262 2.02 -10.12 -31.66
N HIS A 263 2.96 -9.22 -31.40
CA HIS A 263 4.33 -9.59 -31.04
C HIS A 263 4.38 -10.34 -29.70
N CYS A 264 3.72 -9.81 -28.68
CA CYS A 264 3.72 -10.41 -27.34
C CYS A 264 2.98 -11.75 -27.29
N ALA A 265 1.89 -11.91 -28.05
CA ALA A 265 1.13 -13.16 -28.10
C ALA A 265 1.97 -14.38 -28.53
N GLN A 266 3.09 -14.17 -29.21
CA GLN A 266 4.01 -15.25 -29.62
C GLN A 266 4.82 -15.82 -28.45
N PHE A 267 4.87 -15.12 -27.30
CA PHE A 267 5.64 -15.52 -26.12
C PHE A 267 4.77 -16.04 -24.97
N PHE A 268 3.45 -15.98 -25.13
CA PHE A 268 2.50 -16.52 -24.14
C PHE A 268 1.83 -17.76 -24.78
N ASP A 269 2.16 -18.94 -24.28
CA ASP A 269 1.38 -20.16 -24.54
C ASP A 269 0.05 -20.03 -23.75
N PHE A 270 -1.06 -19.81 -24.45
CA PHE A 270 -2.41 -19.85 -23.91
C PHE A 270 -3.00 -21.25 -24.02
#